data_f280aefd87f2bc98a5ecd4a043ec232b
#
_entry.id   f280aefd87f2bc98a5ecd4a043ec232b
#
_cell.length_a   1.000
_cell.length_b   1.000
_cell.length_c   1.000
_cell.angle_alpha   90.00
_cell.angle_beta   90.00
_cell.angle_gamma   90.00
#
_symmetry.space_group_name_H-M   'P 1'
#
loop_
_entity.id
_entity.type
_entity.pdbx_description
1 polymer ?
#
loop_
_entity_poly.entity_id
_entity_poly.type
_entity_poly.pdbx_seq_one_letter_code
_entity_poly.pdbx_strand_id
1 'polypeptide(L)'
;MDGAQFAKMLSDKHLFELNRMEYKYSTVSVKEFAELLQQNFAQPLPLTDFSGNKLFYLPNLAQISTNAMKQLLSVPVSGRNFGLSAMTEEIYATFQIESIRSTRSSIRYILDGYAPRDEQEARIYGMKRGLEFIANRQNRITEENLHYLYQISTGDYLPDEDRLLPNHFYRHGEVFIVGGEEPRPGLPTERLPGAMKCLVDFANANDGINELHKAAILHFAFAYYHPYFDGNGRTARLFHLWYLVQQGYPAALFTPFSRYIAENKDAYYKAYERVERNALISGYTDVTPFLFYFCNEVYNRLQVDAVPPKTDLEVYQTALAEGKITEKERLLWEYVLSAYGAEEFTTKQLEKDFRNAAYATIRTFVMKFHEMGLLTARKAGNRVFYRVGGTSDGRPL
;
A
#
# COMPACT_ATOMS: atom_id res chain seq x y z
N MET A 1 23.87 25.10 20.37
CA MET A 1 24.22 25.00 18.92
C MET A 1 23.98 26.35 18.26
N ASP A 2 24.87 26.80 17.39
CA ASP A 2 24.64 28.03 16.61
C ASP A 2 23.85 27.74 15.33
N GLY A 3 23.31 28.81 14.71
CA GLY A 3 22.46 28.68 13.53
C GLY A 3 23.18 28.11 12.30
N ALA A 4 24.47 28.35 12.13
CA ALA A 4 25.25 27.82 11.00
C ALA A 4 25.51 26.31 11.17
N GLN A 5 25.81 25.87 12.38
CA GLN A 5 25.92 24.45 12.73
C GLN A 5 24.59 23.72 12.53
N PHE A 6 23.49 24.30 13.00
CA PHE A 6 22.14 23.74 12.81
C PHE A 6 21.79 23.58 11.33
N ALA A 7 21.97 24.63 10.52
CA ALA A 7 21.70 24.59 9.08
C ALA A 7 22.55 23.54 8.34
N LYS A 8 23.84 23.41 8.72
CA LYS A 8 24.74 22.41 8.18
C LYS A 8 24.29 20.99 8.50
N MET A 9 23.84 20.73 9.72
CA MET A 9 23.34 19.43 10.15
C MET A 9 21.99 19.11 9.45
N LEU A 10 21.10 20.10 9.35
CA LEU A 10 19.81 19.94 8.67
C LEU A 10 19.93 19.56 7.18
N SER A 11 20.97 20.06 6.51
CA SER A 11 21.25 19.76 5.09
C SER A 11 22.15 18.54 4.88
N ASP A 12 22.49 17.80 5.93
CA ASP A 12 23.35 16.63 5.81
C ASP A 12 22.63 15.44 5.20
N LYS A 13 23.29 14.70 4.32
CA LYS A 13 22.76 13.47 3.71
C LYS A 13 22.43 12.36 4.72
N HIS A 14 23.01 12.43 5.92
CA HIS A 14 22.78 11.49 7.02
C HIS A 14 21.81 12.02 8.08
N LEU A 15 21.01 13.03 7.73
CA LEU A 15 20.04 13.67 8.64
C LEU A 15 19.20 12.67 9.46
N PHE A 16 18.80 11.55 8.85
CA PHE A 16 18.01 10.50 9.51
C PHE A 16 18.83 9.37 10.12
N GLU A 17 20.15 9.55 10.28
CA GLU A 17 21.07 8.57 10.88
C GLU A 17 21.88 9.26 11.98
N LEU A 18 21.26 9.53 13.16
CA LEU A 18 21.87 10.32 14.23
C LEU A 18 23.19 9.74 14.74
N ASN A 19 23.36 8.42 14.70
CA ASN A 19 24.64 7.78 15.03
C ASN A 19 25.78 8.23 14.09
N ARG A 20 25.51 8.39 12.79
CA ARG A 20 26.50 8.92 11.83
C ARG A 20 26.71 10.42 12.01
N MET A 21 25.63 11.13 12.33
CA MET A 21 25.70 12.56 12.65
C MET A 21 26.57 12.81 13.89
N GLU A 22 26.39 12.02 14.95
CA GLU A 22 27.19 12.09 16.19
C GLU A 22 28.68 11.90 15.90
N TYR A 23 29.04 10.91 15.08
CA TYR A 23 30.41 10.70 14.65
C TYR A 23 30.98 11.86 13.83
N LYS A 24 30.19 12.36 12.86
CA LYS A 24 30.62 13.43 11.94
C LYS A 24 30.72 14.80 12.62
N TYR A 25 29.82 15.08 13.57
CA TYR A 25 29.72 16.36 14.30
C TYR A 25 30.08 16.18 15.76
N SER A 26 31.22 15.55 16.03
CA SER A 26 31.66 15.17 17.38
C SER A 26 31.79 16.31 18.38
N THR A 27 31.82 17.57 17.92
CA THR A 27 31.85 18.77 18.76
C THR A 27 30.48 19.38 19.05
N VAL A 28 29.41 18.78 18.51
CA VAL A 28 28.02 19.29 18.60
C VAL A 28 27.13 18.19 19.12
N SER A 29 26.23 18.51 20.05
CA SER A 29 25.28 17.55 20.59
C SER A 29 24.18 17.22 19.55
N VAL A 30 24.11 15.97 19.07
CA VAL A 30 22.98 15.50 18.23
C VAL A 30 21.67 15.48 19.02
N LYS A 31 21.72 15.34 20.34
CA LYS A 31 20.52 15.45 21.20
C LYS A 31 19.97 16.87 21.19
N GLU A 32 20.84 17.89 21.35
CA GLU A 32 20.44 19.30 21.22
C GLU A 32 19.87 19.60 19.82
N PHE A 33 20.48 19.03 18.78
CA PHE A 33 19.96 19.16 17.42
C PHE A 33 18.55 18.57 17.29
N ALA A 34 18.31 17.37 17.78
CA ALA A 34 17.00 16.72 17.76
C ALA A 34 15.96 17.49 18.59
N GLU A 35 16.37 18.05 19.74
CA GLU A 35 15.51 18.91 20.57
C GLU A 35 15.10 20.19 19.83
N LEU A 36 16.03 20.85 19.17
CA LEU A 36 15.73 22.04 18.36
C LEU A 36 14.80 21.73 17.18
N LEU A 37 14.97 20.56 16.53
CA LEU A 37 14.05 20.11 15.50
C LEU A 37 12.65 19.89 16.05
N GLN A 38 12.54 19.20 17.17
CA GLN A 38 11.26 18.92 17.82
C GLN A 38 10.55 20.20 18.28
N GLN A 39 11.26 21.13 18.87
CA GLN A 39 10.67 22.37 19.41
C GLN A 39 10.19 23.33 18.33
N ASN A 40 10.89 23.41 17.17
CA ASN A 40 10.66 24.47 16.19
C ASN A 40 9.97 24.00 14.90
N PHE A 41 10.03 22.71 14.57
CA PHE A 41 9.58 22.21 13.26
C PHE A 41 8.65 21.00 13.33
N ALA A 42 8.46 20.42 14.52
CA ALA A 42 7.70 19.20 14.66
C ALA A 42 6.19 19.42 14.67
N GLN A 43 5.46 18.52 14.00
CA GLN A 43 4.04 18.29 14.20
C GLN A 43 3.90 17.16 15.24
N PRO A 44 3.40 17.44 16.46
CA PRO A 44 3.18 16.41 17.47
C PRO A 44 2.04 15.47 17.07
N LEU A 45 2.16 14.22 17.49
CA LEU A 45 1.15 13.19 17.27
C LEU A 45 0.51 12.77 18.61
N PRO A 46 -0.77 12.38 18.63
CA PRO A 46 -1.42 11.87 19.84
C PRO A 46 -1.02 10.43 20.18
N LEU A 47 0.02 9.92 19.56
CA LEU A 47 0.55 8.56 19.71
C LEU A 47 1.79 8.59 20.62
N THR A 48 2.09 7.46 21.27
CA THR A 48 3.24 7.34 22.18
C THR A 48 4.15 6.19 21.80
N ASP A 49 5.43 6.33 22.14
CA ASP A 49 6.41 5.25 22.07
C ASP A 49 6.29 4.24 23.25
N PHE A 50 7.20 3.28 23.30
CA PHE A 50 7.24 2.26 24.35
C PHE A 50 7.60 2.83 25.74
N SER A 51 8.18 4.01 25.80
CA SER A 51 8.48 4.73 27.05
C SER A 51 7.36 5.70 27.49
N GLY A 52 6.33 5.90 26.61
CA GLY A 52 5.23 6.83 26.87
C GLY A 52 5.48 8.24 26.35
N ASN A 53 6.61 8.50 25.68
CA ASN A 53 6.88 9.79 25.06
C ASN A 53 6.01 9.95 23.80
N LYS A 54 5.55 11.18 23.54
CA LYS A 54 4.77 11.47 22.32
C LYS A 54 5.64 11.36 21.08
N LEU A 55 5.09 10.74 20.05
CA LEU A 55 5.65 10.74 18.71
C LEU A 55 5.47 12.12 18.06
N PHE A 56 6.34 12.43 17.12
CA PHE A 56 6.19 13.59 16.24
C PHE A 56 6.79 13.30 14.86
N TYR A 57 6.54 14.19 13.90
CA TYR A 57 7.20 14.16 12.60
C TYR A 57 7.49 15.59 12.11
N LEU A 58 8.35 15.71 11.10
CA LEU A 58 8.78 16.97 10.47
C LEU A 58 8.14 17.06 9.07
N PRO A 59 6.98 17.72 8.91
CA PRO A 59 6.21 17.72 7.65
C PRO A 59 7.02 18.19 6.43
N ASN A 60 7.88 19.18 6.63
CA ASN A 60 8.68 19.77 5.57
C ASN A 60 9.77 18.84 5.00
N LEU A 61 10.10 17.76 5.70
CA LEU A 61 11.10 16.77 5.27
C LEU A 61 10.47 15.54 4.59
N ALA A 62 9.16 15.37 4.67
CA ALA A 62 8.42 14.25 4.09
C ALA A 62 7.47 14.75 2.99
N GLN A 63 8.02 15.25 1.88
CA GLN A 63 7.22 15.90 0.85
C GLN A 63 6.58 14.90 -0.12
N ILE A 64 5.30 15.13 -0.42
CA ILE A 64 4.53 14.36 -1.39
C ILE A 64 4.40 15.18 -2.66
N SER A 65 4.76 14.58 -3.81
CA SER A 65 4.70 15.25 -5.10
C SER A 65 3.24 15.53 -5.52
N THR A 66 3.03 16.64 -6.22
CA THR A 66 1.71 16.96 -6.81
C THR A 66 1.23 15.86 -7.77
N ASN A 67 2.16 15.16 -8.44
CA ASN A 67 1.80 14.06 -9.34
C ASN A 67 1.23 12.86 -8.58
N ALA A 68 1.83 12.47 -7.45
CA ALA A 68 1.32 11.41 -6.60
C ALA A 68 -0.11 11.72 -6.11
N MET A 69 -0.35 12.96 -5.66
CA MET A 69 -1.68 13.40 -5.24
C MET A 69 -2.70 13.34 -6.40
N LYS A 70 -2.34 13.84 -7.58
CA LYS A 70 -3.21 13.77 -8.76
C LYS A 70 -3.56 12.34 -9.15
N GLN A 71 -2.59 11.44 -9.09
CA GLN A 71 -2.80 10.03 -9.41
C GLN A 71 -3.77 9.35 -8.44
N LEU A 72 -3.59 9.56 -7.13
CA LEU A 72 -4.46 8.98 -6.12
C LEU A 72 -5.89 9.54 -6.14
N LEU A 73 -6.05 10.80 -6.56
CA LEU A 73 -7.35 11.44 -6.71
C LEU A 73 -8.01 11.12 -8.07
N SER A 74 -7.31 10.50 -9.01
CA SER A 74 -7.89 10.09 -10.28
C SER A 74 -8.96 9.01 -10.08
N VAL A 75 -10.05 9.09 -10.85
CA VAL A 75 -11.09 8.07 -10.81
C VAL A 75 -10.74 6.96 -11.80
N PRO A 76 -10.55 5.72 -11.35
CA PRO A 76 -10.28 4.61 -12.26
C PRO A 76 -11.45 4.37 -13.23
N VAL A 77 -11.12 4.06 -14.46
CA VAL A 77 -12.11 3.86 -15.55
C VAL A 77 -12.96 2.61 -15.36
N SER A 78 -12.44 1.58 -14.68
CA SER A 78 -13.20 0.39 -14.36
C SER A 78 -14.19 0.68 -13.23
N GLY A 79 -15.48 0.50 -13.45
CA GLY A 79 -16.53 0.70 -12.43
C GLY A 79 -16.49 -0.28 -11.24
N ARG A 80 -15.40 -1.05 -11.07
CA ARG A 80 -15.16 -1.97 -9.96
C ARG A 80 -14.41 -1.26 -8.84
N ASN A 81 -14.75 -1.60 -7.61
CA ASN A 81 -14.10 -1.03 -6.41
C ASN A 81 -12.61 -1.38 -6.31
N PHE A 82 -12.16 -2.49 -6.93
CA PHE A 82 -10.77 -2.93 -6.94
C PHE A 82 -10.46 -3.68 -8.24
N GLY A 83 -9.40 -3.30 -8.94
CA GLY A 83 -8.95 -3.99 -10.16
C GLY A 83 -8.30 -5.34 -9.85
N LEU A 84 -8.61 -6.37 -10.63
CA LEU A 84 -8.03 -7.71 -10.44
C LEU A 84 -6.50 -7.71 -10.53
N SER A 85 -5.93 -6.87 -11.39
CA SER A 85 -4.47 -6.73 -11.50
C SER A 85 -3.87 -6.13 -10.24
N ALA A 86 -4.40 -4.98 -9.77
CA ALA A 86 -3.93 -4.32 -8.56
C ALA A 86 -4.08 -5.23 -7.32
N MET A 87 -5.21 -5.94 -7.21
CA MET A 87 -5.45 -6.89 -6.13
C MET A 87 -4.47 -8.07 -6.18
N THR A 88 -4.18 -8.59 -7.39
CA THR A 88 -3.19 -9.64 -7.58
C THR A 88 -1.81 -9.21 -7.11
N GLU A 89 -1.36 -8.02 -7.54
CA GLU A 89 -0.05 -7.50 -7.18
C GLU A 89 0.04 -7.11 -5.70
N GLU A 90 -1.01 -6.54 -5.11
CA GLU A 90 -1.05 -6.22 -3.68
C GLU A 90 -0.91 -7.48 -2.82
N ILE A 91 -1.67 -8.55 -3.13
CA ILE A 91 -1.58 -9.83 -2.40
C ILE A 91 -0.23 -10.49 -2.63
N TYR A 92 0.27 -10.50 -3.87
CA TYR A 92 1.57 -11.10 -4.19
C TYR A 92 2.71 -10.40 -3.45
N ALA A 93 2.75 -9.08 -3.52
CA ALA A 93 3.80 -8.28 -2.92
C ALA A 93 3.75 -8.30 -1.38
N THR A 94 2.55 -8.22 -0.78
CA THR A 94 2.43 -8.31 0.68
C THR A 94 2.94 -9.67 1.20
N PHE A 95 2.73 -10.76 0.46
CA PHE A 95 3.27 -12.07 0.82
C PHE A 95 4.77 -12.16 0.62
N GLN A 96 5.33 -11.52 -0.43
CA GLN A 96 6.78 -11.43 -0.61
C GLN A 96 7.47 -10.71 0.56
N ILE A 97 6.88 -9.61 1.05
CA ILE A 97 7.40 -8.88 2.21
C ILE A 97 7.48 -9.81 3.43
N GLU A 98 6.46 -10.61 3.68
CA GLU A 98 6.38 -11.56 4.82
C GLU A 98 7.07 -12.90 4.54
N SER A 99 7.75 -13.07 3.39
CA SER A 99 8.38 -14.34 2.98
C SER A 99 7.39 -15.51 2.88
N ILE A 100 6.11 -15.23 2.65
CA ILE A 100 5.06 -16.21 2.41
C ILE A 100 5.08 -16.59 0.93
N ARG A 101 5.17 -17.89 0.62
CA ARG A 101 5.15 -18.37 -0.76
C ARG A 101 3.78 -18.16 -1.39
N SER A 102 3.76 -17.64 -2.60
CA SER A 102 2.54 -17.52 -3.41
C SER A 102 2.90 -17.39 -4.89
N THR A 103 1.93 -17.63 -5.76
CA THR A 103 2.10 -17.39 -7.20
C THR A 103 0.94 -16.52 -7.70
N ARG A 104 1.19 -15.69 -8.71
CA ARG A 104 0.14 -14.89 -9.32
C ARG A 104 -1.00 -15.74 -9.87
N SER A 105 -0.71 -16.97 -10.35
CA SER A 105 -1.73 -17.90 -10.81
C SER A 105 -2.64 -18.43 -9.71
N SER A 106 -2.10 -18.75 -8.52
CA SER A 106 -2.90 -19.15 -7.35
C SER A 106 -3.76 -17.99 -6.87
N ILE A 107 -3.19 -16.77 -6.83
CA ILE A 107 -3.93 -15.57 -6.44
C ILE A 107 -5.08 -15.32 -7.41
N ARG A 108 -4.83 -15.36 -8.72
CA ARG A 108 -5.87 -15.23 -9.74
C ARG A 108 -6.96 -16.28 -9.61
N TYR A 109 -6.59 -17.53 -9.36
CA TYR A 109 -7.55 -18.62 -9.13
C TYR A 109 -8.54 -18.28 -8.01
N ILE A 110 -8.04 -17.79 -6.89
CA ILE A 110 -8.88 -17.36 -5.74
C ILE A 110 -9.69 -16.09 -6.06
N LEU A 111 -9.10 -15.11 -6.75
CA LEU A 111 -9.79 -13.88 -7.14
C LEU A 111 -10.93 -14.14 -8.14
N ASP A 112 -10.79 -15.14 -8.99
CA ASP A 112 -11.82 -15.61 -9.92
C ASP A 112 -12.99 -16.33 -9.23
N GLY A 113 -12.94 -16.53 -7.90
CA GLY A 113 -14.03 -17.07 -7.09
C GLY A 113 -13.95 -18.56 -6.80
N TYR A 114 -12.83 -19.21 -7.11
CA TYR A 114 -12.64 -20.62 -6.75
C TYR A 114 -12.33 -20.80 -5.28
N ALA A 115 -12.75 -21.94 -4.73
CA ALA A 115 -12.45 -22.30 -3.35
C ALA A 115 -10.95 -22.62 -3.17
N PRO A 116 -10.36 -22.27 -2.02
CA PRO A 116 -9.00 -22.66 -1.67
C PRO A 116 -8.81 -24.18 -1.67
N ARG A 117 -7.70 -24.66 -2.22
CA ARG A 117 -7.33 -26.10 -2.29
C ARG A 117 -6.39 -26.53 -1.17
N ASP A 118 -5.72 -25.58 -0.57
CA ASP A 118 -4.73 -25.77 0.49
C ASP A 118 -4.65 -24.55 1.42
N GLU A 119 -3.84 -24.65 2.48
CA GLU A 119 -3.65 -23.56 3.46
C GLU A 119 -3.05 -22.30 2.83
N GLN A 120 -2.20 -22.44 1.83
CA GLN A 120 -1.61 -21.29 1.15
C GLN A 120 -2.66 -20.50 0.39
N GLU A 121 -3.53 -21.19 -0.34
CA GLU A 121 -4.67 -20.56 -1.03
C GLU A 121 -5.71 -20.02 -0.04
N ALA A 122 -5.89 -20.66 1.12
CA ALA A 122 -6.73 -20.14 2.20
C ALA A 122 -6.22 -18.78 2.72
N ARG A 123 -4.90 -18.60 2.87
CA ARG A 123 -4.30 -17.30 3.22
C ARG A 123 -4.52 -16.24 2.13
N ILE A 124 -4.45 -16.63 0.85
CA ILE A 124 -4.79 -15.74 -0.28
C ILE A 124 -6.26 -15.32 -0.19
N TYR A 125 -7.14 -16.27 0.09
CA TYR A 125 -8.57 -16.01 0.26
C TYR A 125 -8.85 -15.04 1.42
N GLY A 126 -8.11 -15.17 2.53
CA GLY A 126 -8.16 -14.23 3.64
C GLY A 126 -7.80 -12.80 3.20
N MET A 127 -6.69 -12.62 2.49
CA MET A 127 -6.30 -11.30 1.96
C MET A 127 -7.35 -10.72 1.00
N LYS A 128 -7.96 -11.56 0.13
CA LYS A 128 -9.10 -11.14 -0.71
C LYS A 128 -10.25 -10.59 0.13
N ARG A 129 -10.67 -11.32 1.18
CA ARG A 129 -11.73 -10.87 2.11
C ARG A 129 -11.38 -9.53 2.77
N GLY A 130 -10.12 -9.37 3.21
CA GLY A 130 -9.63 -8.12 3.78
C GLY A 130 -9.74 -6.95 2.81
N LEU A 131 -9.30 -7.13 1.56
CA LEU A 131 -9.42 -6.11 0.51
C LEU A 131 -10.88 -5.78 0.17
N GLU A 132 -11.76 -6.77 0.08
CA GLU A 132 -13.20 -6.57 -0.14
C GLU A 132 -13.85 -5.82 1.03
N PHE A 133 -13.44 -6.13 2.28
CA PHE A 133 -13.93 -5.44 3.47
C PHE A 133 -13.57 -3.96 3.48
N ILE A 134 -12.31 -3.60 3.21
CA ILE A 134 -11.85 -2.21 3.19
C ILE A 134 -12.41 -1.42 2.01
N ALA A 135 -12.78 -2.08 0.92
CA ALA A 135 -13.40 -1.45 -0.25
C ALA A 135 -14.81 -0.89 0.06
N ASN A 136 -15.49 -1.46 1.05
CA ASN A 136 -16.79 -0.95 1.49
C ASN A 136 -16.62 0.24 2.44
N ARG A 137 -16.88 1.45 1.94
CA ARG A 137 -16.75 2.69 2.72
C ARG A 137 -17.69 2.79 3.93
N GLN A 138 -18.71 1.94 4.03
CA GLN A 138 -19.58 1.85 5.20
C GLN A 138 -18.89 1.16 6.38
N ASN A 139 -17.88 0.35 6.12
CA ASN A 139 -17.04 -0.24 7.16
C ASN A 139 -16.14 0.87 7.72
N ARG A 140 -16.59 1.53 8.80
CA ARG A 140 -15.84 2.60 9.46
C ARG A 140 -14.67 2.06 10.24
N ILE A 141 -13.60 2.85 10.36
CA ILE A 141 -12.43 2.51 11.18
C ILE A 141 -12.84 2.60 12.65
N THR A 142 -13.04 1.44 13.27
CA THR A 142 -13.26 1.24 14.71
C THR A 142 -12.35 0.13 15.20
N GLU A 143 -12.22 -0.02 16.52
CA GLU A 143 -11.39 -1.07 17.11
C GLU A 143 -11.94 -2.46 16.76
N GLU A 144 -13.26 -2.64 16.80
CA GLU A 144 -13.96 -3.88 16.45
C GLU A 144 -13.75 -4.22 14.96
N ASN A 145 -13.90 -3.24 14.08
CA ASN A 145 -13.72 -3.44 12.65
C ASN A 145 -12.25 -3.70 12.28
N LEU A 146 -11.30 -3.10 13.00
CA LEU A 146 -9.88 -3.36 12.81
C LEU A 146 -9.51 -4.79 13.26
N HIS A 147 -10.06 -5.23 14.40
CA HIS A 147 -9.94 -6.59 14.85
C HIS A 147 -10.60 -7.58 13.87
N TYR A 148 -11.80 -7.27 13.40
CA TYR A 148 -12.48 -8.08 12.39
C TYR A 148 -11.69 -8.17 11.08
N LEU A 149 -11.14 -7.04 10.60
CA LEU A 149 -10.25 -7.03 9.43
C LEU A 149 -9.05 -7.96 9.62
N TYR A 150 -8.39 -7.90 10.77
CA TYR A 150 -7.31 -8.82 11.12
C TYR A 150 -7.78 -10.28 11.07
N GLN A 151 -8.89 -10.62 11.72
CA GLN A 151 -9.39 -11.97 11.76
C GLN A 151 -9.65 -12.53 10.36
N ILE A 152 -10.45 -11.85 9.55
CA ILE A 152 -10.84 -12.34 8.22
C ILE A 152 -9.69 -12.39 7.22
N SER A 153 -8.69 -11.53 7.39
CA SER A 153 -7.55 -11.46 6.45
C SER A 153 -6.39 -12.35 6.86
N THR A 154 -6.23 -12.64 8.14
CA THR A 154 -5.03 -13.29 8.68
C THR A 154 -5.33 -14.26 9.81
N GLY A 155 -6.00 -13.82 10.86
CA GLY A 155 -6.16 -14.58 12.12
C GLY A 155 -6.81 -15.95 11.93
N ASP A 156 -7.86 -16.04 11.09
CA ASP A 156 -8.58 -17.30 10.80
C ASP A 156 -7.69 -18.35 10.10
N TYR A 157 -6.53 -17.93 9.56
CA TYR A 157 -5.63 -18.76 8.76
C TYR A 157 -4.28 -19.04 9.44
N LEU A 158 -4.18 -18.70 10.73
CA LEU A 158 -2.99 -18.96 11.54
C LEU A 158 -3.11 -20.33 12.23
N PRO A 159 -1.97 -20.97 12.56
CA PRO A 159 -1.91 -22.09 13.50
C PRO A 159 -2.55 -21.72 14.85
N ASP A 160 -3.05 -22.71 15.59
CA ASP A 160 -3.77 -22.45 16.84
C ASP A 160 -2.91 -21.74 17.88
N GLU A 161 -1.60 -22.01 17.93
CA GLU A 161 -0.64 -21.35 18.82
C GLU A 161 -0.47 -19.84 18.57
N ASP A 162 -0.71 -19.39 17.35
CA ASP A 162 -0.57 -17.98 16.95
C ASP A 162 -1.91 -17.23 16.96
N ARG A 163 -3.00 -17.92 17.29
CA ARG A 163 -4.34 -17.31 17.38
C ARG A 163 -4.54 -16.57 18.69
N LEU A 164 -5.36 -15.54 18.61
CA LEU A 164 -5.85 -14.85 19.81
C LEU A 164 -6.77 -15.77 20.63
N LEU A 165 -6.72 -15.63 21.94
CA LEU A 165 -7.69 -16.28 22.82
C LEU A 165 -9.11 -15.72 22.56
N PRO A 166 -10.15 -16.50 22.82
CA PRO A 166 -11.54 -16.02 22.72
C PRO A 166 -11.74 -14.73 23.53
N ASN A 167 -12.42 -13.75 22.95
CA ASN A 167 -12.70 -12.44 23.53
C ASN A 167 -11.46 -11.53 23.77
N HIS A 168 -10.30 -11.86 23.19
CA HIS A 168 -9.15 -10.97 23.19
C HIS A 168 -9.04 -10.27 21.84
N PHE A 169 -8.93 -8.94 21.87
CA PHE A 169 -8.68 -8.14 20.65
C PHE A 169 -7.20 -8.11 20.27
N TYR A 170 -6.33 -8.34 21.24
CA TYR A 170 -4.88 -8.26 21.08
C TYR A 170 -4.20 -9.48 21.69
N ARG A 171 -2.93 -9.65 21.34
CA ARG A 171 -2.12 -10.72 21.94
C ARG A 171 -2.06 -10.60 23.46
N HIS A 172 -1.95 -11.74 24.07
CA HIS A 172 -1.91 -11.92 25.54
C HIS A 172 -0.52 -12.35 26.04
N GLY A 173 0.49 -12.34 25.15
CA GLY A 173 1.88 -12.71 25.43
C GLY A 173 2.86 -11.78 24.72
N GLU A 174 4.13 -11.88 25.11
CA GLU A 174 5.21 -11.14 24.47
C GLU A 174 5.50 -11.65 23.07
N VAL A 175 5.97 -10.76 22.21
CA VAL A 175 6.44 -11.07 20.85
C VAL A 175 7.75 -10.34 20.58
N PHE A 176 8.55 -10.94 19.70
CA PHE A 176 9.74 -10.31 19.17
C PHE A 176 9.54 -10.02 17.68
N ILE A 177 9.70 -8.75 17.30
CA ILE A 177 9.55 -8.29 15.95
C ILE A 177 10.87 -8.55 15.22
N VAL A 178 10.79 -9.34 14.15
CA VAL A 178 11.91 -9.71 13.29
C VAL A 178 11.81 -8.92 11.99
N GLY A 179 12.93 -8.51 11.43
CA GLY A 179 12.98 -7.78 10.15
C GLY A 179 14.04 -6.69 10.10
N GLY A 180 14.62 -6.35 11.27
CA GLY A 180 15.77 -5.47 11.42
C GLY A 180 17.08 -6.21 11.69
N GLU A 181 18.14 -5.46 12.05
CA GLU A 181 19.44 -6.04 12.42
C GLU A 181 19.33 -6.93 13.67
N GLU A 182 18.48 -6.54 14.63
CA GLU A 182 18.22 -7.30 15.86
C GLU A 182 16.70 -7.42 16.13
N PRO A 183 16.24 -8.57 16.68
CA PRO A 183 14.86 -8.69 17.14
C PRO A 183 14.56 -7.70 18.27
N ARG A 184 13.40 -7.06 18.24
CA ARG A 184 12.96 -6.14 19.29
C ARG A 184 11.62 -6.57 19.88
N PRO A 185 11.33 -6.29 21.15
CA PRO A 185 10.04 -6.60 21.74
C PRO A 185 8.93 -5.74 21.12
N GLY A 186 7.71 -6.30 21.05
CA GLY A 186 6.50 -5.52 20.78
C GLY A 186 6.10 -4.65 21.98
N LEU A 187 5.11 -3.77 21.79
CA LEU A 187 4.57 -2.97 22.90
C LEU A 187 4.07 -3.91 24.03
N PRO A 188 4.35 -3.64 25.32
CA PRO A 188 3.81 -4.43 26.41
C PRO A 188 2.29 -4.64 26.31
N THR A 189 1.82 -5.87 26.57
CA THR A 189 0.42 -6.28 26.33
C THR A 189 -0.61 -5.43 27.08
N GLU A 190 -0.28 -5.03 28.30
CA GLU A 190 -1.15 -4.18 29.13
C GLU A 190 -1.34 -2.77 28.57
N ARG A 191 -0.46 -2.32 27.67
CA ARG A 191 -0.54 -1.01 27.01
C ARG A 191 -1.25 -1.07 25.68
N LEU A 192 -1.41 -2.26 25.06
CA LEU A 192 -2.02 -2.41 23.74
C LEU A 192 -3.44 -1.83 23.66
N PRO A 193 -4.37 -2.08 24.60
CA PRO A 193 -5.71 -1.54 24.48
C PRO A 193 -5.73 0.00 24.41
N GLY A 194 -4.97 0.66 25.27
CA GLY A 194 -4.87 2.12 25.27
C GLY A 194 -4.20 2.68 24.01
N ALA A 195 -3.11 2.07 23.55
CA ALA A 195 -2.39 2.48 22.36
C ALA A 195 -3.23 2.30 21.09
N MET A 196 -3.94 1.17 20.96
CA MET A 196 -4.78 0.88 19.80
C MET A 196 -6.02 1.75 19.77
N LYS A 197 -6.63 2.04 20.93
CA LYS A 197 -7.70 3.03 21.03
C LYS A 197 -7.22 4.40 20.54
N CYS A 198 -6.08 4.89 21.02
CA CYS A 198 -5.50 6.16 20.57
C CYS A 198 -5.21 6.14 19.05
N LEU A 199 -4.77 5.01 18.50
CA LEU A 199 -4.51 4.86 17.06
C LEU A 199 -5.79 4.98 16.24
N VAL A 200 -6.88 4.35 16.68
CA VAL A 200 -8.21 4.43 16.03
C VAL A 200 -8.80 5.85 16.19
N ASP A 201 -8.70 6.46 17.36
CA ASP A 201 -9.13 7.83 17.60
C ASP A 201 -8.35 8.80 16.68
N PHE A 202 -7.04 8.61 16.53
CA PHE A 202 -6.20 9.40 15.62
C PHE A 202 -6.60 9.19 14.15
N ALA A 203 -6.91 7.98 13.73
CA ALA A 203 -7.39 7.72 12.37
C ALA A 203 -8.66 8.51 12.03
N ASN A 204 -9.55 8.71 13.00
CA ASN A 204 -10.82 9.39 12.83
C ASN A 204 -10.77 10.91 13.16
N ALA A 205 -9.66 11.40 13.70
CA ALA A 205 -9.53 12.81 14.06
C ALA A 205 -9.43 13.71 12.81
N ASN A 206 -10.11 14.86 12.87
CA ASN A 206 -9.92 15.95 11.90
C ASN A 206 -8.88 16.93 12.47
N ASP A 207 -7.60 16.64 12.28
CA ASP A 207 -6.48 17.37 12.88
C ASP A 207 -5.66 18.19 11.88
N GLY A 208 -6.07 18.19 10.60
CA GLY A 208 -5.40 18.92 9.53
C GLY A 208 -4.08 18.30 9.05
N ILE A 209 -3.71 17.11 9.55
CA ILE A 209 -2.57 16.36 9.03
C ILE A 209 -2.91 15.87 7.63
N ASN A 210 -1.96 16.01 6.69
CA ASN A 210 -2.12 15.48 5.33
C ASN A 210 -2.47 13.99 5.38
N GLU A 211 -3.51 13.57 4.65
CA GLU A 211 -4.07 12.22 4.72
C GLU A 211 -3.05 11.13 4.31
N LEU A 212 -2.15 11.42 3.37
CA LEU A 212 -1.10 10.46 2.99
C LEU A 212 -0.05 10.31 4.08
N HIS A 213 0.35 11.43 4.74
CA HIS A 213 1.20 11.34 5.93
C HIS A 213 0.49 10.54 7.02
N LYS A 214 -0.78 10.82 7.28
CA LYS A 214 -1.55 10.13 8.31
C LYS A 214 -1.70 8.64 8.01
N ALA A 215 -1.97 8.26 6.76
CA ALA A 215 -1.99 6.86 6.35
C ALA A 215 -0.66 6.14 6.62
N ALA A 216 0.47 6.78 6.31
CA ALA A 216 1.79 6.22 6.60
C ALA A 216 2.11 6.17 8.11
N ILE A 217 1.66 7.16 8.90
CA ILE A 217 1.80 7.16 10.37
C ILE A 217 0.95 6.03 10.98
N LEU A 218 -0.27 5.81 10.52
CA LEU A 218 -1.13 4.72 10.97
C LEU A 218 -0.49 3.36 10.67
N HIS A 219 0.06 3.20 9.47
CA HIS A 219 0.82 2.02 9.08
C HIS A 219 2.02 1.79 10.01
N PHE A 220 2.83 2.84 10.20
CA PHE A 220 3.99 2.78 11.10
C PHE A 220 3.58 2.36 12.51
N ALA A 221 2.66 3.10 13.13
CA ALA A 221 2.30 2.91 14.53
C ALA A 221 1.68 1.53 14.78
N PHE A 222 0.82 1.04 13.87
CA PHE A 222 0.24 -0.29 13.98
C PHE A 222 1.32 -1.39 13.97
N ALA A 223 2.23 -1.35 12.99
CA ALA A 223 3.32 -2.32 12.89
C ALA A 223 4.33 -2.17 14.05
N TYR A 224 4.56 -0.94 14.53
CA TYR A 224 5.43 -0.63 15.67
C TYR A 224 4.88 -1.19 16.98
N TYR A 225 3.57 -1.04 17.27
CA TYR A 225 2.92 -1.59 18.46
C TYR A 225 2.82 -3.10 18.43
N HIS A 226 2.70 -3.68 17.26
CA HIS A 226 2.64 -5.13 17.03
C HIS A 226 1.55 -5.83 17.85
N PRO A 227 0.26 -5.51 17.63
CA PRO A 227 -0.83 -5.92 18.51
C PRO A 227 -1.17 -7.41 18.43
N TYR A 228 -0.70 -8.16 17.45
CA TYR A 228 -1.01 -9.57 17.22
C TYR A 228 0.24 -10.44 17.30
N PHE A 229 0.09 -11.76 17.40
CA PHE A 229 1.19 -12.71 17.37
C PHE A 229 1.83 -12.79 15.99
N ASP A 230 1.03 -12.86 14.92
CA ASP A 230 1.46 -12.79 13.51
C ASP A 230 0.48 -11.93 12.69
N GLY A 231 0.88 -11.57 11.47
CA GLY A 231 0.05 -10.83 10.52
C GLY A 231 0.01 -9.31 10.72
N ASN A 232 0.82 -8.77 11.62
CA ASN A 232 0.86 -7.34 11.89
C ASN A 232 1.23 -6.52 10.65
N GLY A 233 2.23 -6.95 9.87
CA GLY A 233 2.63 -6.29 8.64
C GLY A 233 1.52 -6.29 7.58
N ARG A 234 0.84 -7.42 7.37
CA ARG A 234 -0.28 -7.55 6.44
C ARG A 234 -1.44 -6.64 6.85
N THR A 235 -1.79 -6.64 8.13
CA THR A 235 -2.85 -5.79 8.67
C THR A 235 -2.49 -4.29 8.59
N ALA A 236 -1.24 -3.90 8.87
CA ALA A 236 -0.76 -2.52 8.73
C ALA A 236 -0.92 -2.01 7.29
N ARG A 237 -0.59 -2.83 6.28
CA ARG A 237 -0.78 -2.50 4.86
C ARG A 237 -2.25 -2.38 4.48
N LEU A 238 -3.11 -3.28 4.95
CA LEU A 238 -4.56 -3.17 4.76
C LEU A 238 -5.14 -1.94 5.49
N PHE A 239 -4.67 -1.62 6.68
CA PHE A 239 -5.12 -0.45 7.44
C PHE A 239 -4.74 0.86 6.74
N HIS A 240 -3.54 0.94 6.18
CA HIS A 240 -3.11 2.05 5.34
C HIS A 240 -4.07 2.26 4.14
N LEU A 241 -4.36 1.19 3.38
CA LEU A 241 -5.30 1.25 2.26
C LEU A 241 -6.71 1.63 2.71
N TRP A 242 -7.19 1.04 3.80
CA TRP A 242 -8.51 1.31 4.33
C TRP A 242 -8.69 2.78 4.71
N TYR A 243 -7.69 3.35 5.39
CA TYR A 243 -7.72 4.77 5.72
C TYR A 243 -7.84 5.65 4.46
N LEU A 244 -7.03 5.39 3.43
CA LEU A 244 -7.10 6.14 2.17
C LEU A 244 -8.48 6.01 1.49
N VAL A 245 -9.07 4.82 1.51
CA VAL A 245 -10.44 4.60 1.00
C VAL A 245 -11.46 5.44 1.78
N GLN A 246 -11.35 5.48 3.11
CA GLN A 246 -12.26 6.27 3.97
C GLN A 246 -12.09 7.77 3.70
N GLN A 247 -10.88 8.25 3.40
CA GLN A 247 -10.60 9.65 3.05
C GLN A 247 -10.99 10.01 1.60
N GLY A 248 -11.47 9.04 0.80
CA GLY A 248 -12.02 9.30 -0.52
C GLY A 248 -11.00 9.32 -1.65
N TYR A 249 -9.87 8.62 -1.49
CA TYR A 249 -8.90 8.41 -2.57
C TYR A 249 -9.34 7.25 -3.47
N PRO A 250 -9.98 7.50 -4.64
CA PRO A 250 -10.60 6.44 -5.44
C PRO A 250 -9.57 5.49 -6.06
N ALA A 251 -8.37 5.98 -6.37
CA ALA A 251 -7.32 5.16 -6.95
C ALA A 251 -6.57 4.29 -5.92
N ALA A 252 -6.80 4.45 -4.62
CA ALA A 252 -6.10 3.67 -3.59
C ALA A 252 -6.29 2.16 -3.76
N LEU A 253 -7.48 1.72 -4.16
CA LEU A 253 -7.80 0.32 -4.41
C LEU A 253 -7.30 -0.21 -5.78
N PHE A 254 -6.75 0.65 -6.61
CA PHE A 254 -6.19 0.31 -7.92
C PHE A 254 -4.66 0.49 -7.96
N THR A 255 -4.06 0.74 -6.80
CA THR A 255 -2.63 0.98 -6.64
C THR A 255 -2.05 -0.08 -5.71
N PRO A 256 -1.17 -0.97 -6.19
CA PRO A 256 -0.55 -2.01 -5.37
C PRO A 256 0.60 -1.39 -4.56
N PHE A 257 0.29 -0.74 -3.43
CA PHE A 257 1.30 -0.08 -2.57
C PHE A 257 2.35 -1.05 -2.05
N SER A 258 1.95 -2.28 -1.71
CA SER A 258 2.86 -3.32 -1.24
C SER A 258 3.93 -3.69 -2.27
N ARG A 259 3.68 -3.51 -3.58
CA ARG A 259 4.67 -3.74 -4.63
C ARG A 259 5.88 -2.82 -4.46
N TYR A 260 5.66 -1.53 -4.23
CA TYR A 260 6.74 -0.55 -4.03
C TYR A 260 7.53 -0.84 -2.75
N ILE A 261 6.86 -1.33 -1.70
CA ILE A 261 7.51 -1.77 -0.46
C ILE A 261 8.36 -3.03 -0.73
N ALA A 262 7.83 -4.02 -1.45
CA ALA A 262 8.53 -5.26 -1.75
C ALA A 262 9.77 -5.05 -2.63
N GLU A 263 9.71 -4.10 -3.58
CA GLU A 263 10.84 -3.71 -4.44
C GLU A 263 12.02 -3.14 -3.64
N ASN A 264 11.77 -2.57 -2.46
CA ASN A 264 12.79 -1.97 -1.60
C ASN A 264 12.61 -2.34 -0.13
N LYS A 265 12.42 -3.66 0.11
CA LYS A 265 12.11 -4.25 1.42
C LYS A 265 13.14 -3.87 2.50
N ASP A 266 14.42 -3.89 2.15
CA ASP A 266 15.49 -3.55 3.11
C ASP A 266 15.42 -2.09 3.56
N ALA A 267 15.12 -1.16 2.65
CA ALA A 267 14.95 0.24 3.01
C ALA A 267 13.70 0.47 3.88
N TYR A 268 12.64 -0.33 3.68
CA TYR A 268 11.44 -0.32 4.49
C TYR A 268 11.74 -0.69 5.96
N TYR A 269 12.45 -1.79 6.21
CA TYR A 269 12.82 -2.18 7.57
C TYR A 269 13.83 -1.21 8.20
N LYS A 270 14.81 -0.75 7.42
CA LYS A 270 15.75 0.29 7.87
C LYS A 270 15.07 1.60 8.27
N ALA A 271 13.92 1.93 7.68
CA ALA A 271 13.17 3.12 8.07
C ALA A 271 12.61 3.01 9.50
N TYR A 272 12.13 1.83 9.92
CA TYR A 272 11.78 1.56 11.32
C TYR A 272 12.98 1.62 12.25
N GLU A 273 14.07 0.92 11.89
CA GLU A 273 15.31 0.92 12.69
C GLU A 273 15.86 2.32 12.94
N ARG A 274 15.80 3.20 11.92
CA ARG A 274 16.23 4.58 12.04
C ARG A 274 15.41 5.35 13.07
N VAL A 275 14.09 5.19 13.07
CA VAL A 275 13.22 5.82 14.08
C VAL A 275 13.63 5.37 15.47
N GLU A 276 13.79 4.08 15.69
CA GLU A 276 14.12 3.49 16.99
C GLU A 276 15.53 3.85 17.45
N ARG A 277 16.52 3.70 16.58
CA ARG A 277 17.92 4.04 16.89
C ARG A 277 18.08 5.53 17.19
N ASN A 278 17.43 6.39 16.42
CA ASN A 278 17.44 7.82 16.67
C ASN A 278 16.77 8.19 17.98
N ALA A 279 15.68 7.49 18.36
CA ALA A 279 15.04 7.71 19.65
C ALA A 279 15.95 7.33 20.83
N LEU A 280 16.72 6.24 20.72
CA LEU A 280 17.70 5.85 21.75
C LEU A 280 18.81 6.89 21.93
N ILE A 281 19.26 7.54 20.86
CA ILE A 281 20.34 8.54 20.89
C ILE A 281 19.81 9.89 21.40
N SER A 282 18.67 10.33 20.88
CA SER A 282 18.13 11.67 21.14
C SER A 282 17.22 11.75 22.36
N GLY A 283 16.56 10.64 22.72
CA GLY A 283 15.47 10.61 23.69
C GLY A 283 14.12 11.06 23.11
N TYR A 284 14.04 11.30 21.79
CA TYR A 284 12.85 11.76 21.07
C TYR A 284 12.47 10.79 19.96
N THR A 285 11.19 10.41 19.87
CA THR A 285 10.71 9.49 18.82
C THR A 285 10.15 10.28 17.64
N ASP A 286 11.04 10.55 16.69
CA ASP A 286 10.73 11.17 15.39
C ASP A 286 10.41 10.12 14.34
N VAL A 287 9.18 10.11 13.82
CA VAL A 287 8.75 9.16 12.78
C VAL A 287 9.06 9.65 11.34
N THR A 288 9.71 10.81 11.22
CA THR A 288 10.09 11.37 9.90
C THR A 288 10.92 10.42 9.03
N PRO A 289 11.89 9.65 9.55
CA PRO A 289 12.65 8.70 8.72
C PRO A 289 11.76 7.69 8.00
N PHE A 290 10.70 7.21 8.66
CA PHE A 290 9.72 6.31 8.04
C PHE A 290 8.84 7.04 7.01
N LEU A 291 8.35 8.23 7.34
CA LEU A 291 7.58 9.04 6.40
C LEU A 291 8.40 9.44 5.17
N PHE A 292 9.66 9.79 5.35
CA PHE A 292 10.57 10.11 4.25
C PHE A 292 10.72 8.91 3.29
N TYR A 293 10.91 7.69 3.85
CA TYR A 293 10.89 6.47 3.06
C TYR A 293 9.56 6.33 2.29
N PHE A 294 8.44 6.42 2.98
CA PHE A 294 7.11 6.22 2.38
C PHE A 294 6.81 7.25 1.28
N CYS A 295 7.15 8.51 1.50
CA CYS A 295 6.98 9.54 0.48
C CYS A 295 7.84 9.29 -0.76
N ASN A 296 9.12 8.96 -0.60
CA ASN A 296 10.05 8.85 -1.73
C ASN A 296 9.97 7.50 -2.44
N GLU A 297 9.86 6.40 -1.70
CA GLU A 297 9.92 5.05 -2.26
C GLU A 297 8.53 4.47 -2.59
N VAL A 298 7.46 5.05 -2.04
CA VAL A 298 6.11 4.59 -2.31
C VAL A 298 5.31 5.67 -3.02
N TYR A 299 4.91 6.74 -2.35
CA TYR A 299 3.96 7.70 -2.93
C TYR A 299 4.48 8.43 -4.17
N ASN A 300 5.70 8.97 -4.13
CA ASN A 300 6.26 9.73 -5.25
C ASN A 300 6.65 8.84 -6.45
N ARG A 301 6.67 7.53 -6.27
CA ARG A 301 6.87 6.53 -7.34
C ARG A 301 5.58 5.97 -7.90
N LEU A 302 4.42 6.31 -7.31
CA LEU A 302 3.15 5.77 -7.77
C LEU A 302 2.95 6.06 -9.25
N GLN A 303 2.78 4.99 -10.00
CA GLN A 303 2.21 5.00 -11.33
C GLN A 303 0.87 4.30 -11.19
N VAL A 304 -0.21 5.00 -11.45
CA VAL A 304 -1.53 4.36 -11.54
C VAL A 304 -1.50 3.53 -12.81
N ASP A 305 -1.22 2.23 -12.64
CA ASP A 305 -1.34 1.29 -13.73
C ASP A 305 -2.78 1.35 -14.24
N ALA A 306 -2.94 1.67 -15.52
CA ALA A 306 -4.20 1.65 -16.26
C ALA A 306 -5.27 2.73 -15.95
N VAL A 307 -4.87 3.98 -15.76
CA VAL A 307 -5.74 5.05 -16.26
C VAL A 307 -5.39 5.23 -17.74
N PRO A 308 -6.26 4.85 -18.68
CA PRO A 308 -6.04 5.17 -20.09
C PRO A 308 -5.76 6.68 -20.20
N PRO A 309 -4.90 7.11 -21.13
CA PRO A 309 -4.74 8.53 -21.41
C PRO A 309 -6.12 9.20 -21.55
N LYS A 310 -6.27 10.47 -21.18
CA LYS A 310 -7.57 11.18 -21.31
C LYS A 310 -8.19 11.03 -22.69
N THR A 311 -7.34 11.00 -23.72
CA THR A 311 -7.75 10.73 -25.12
C THR A 311 -8.43 9.38 -25.30
N ASP A 312 -7.94 8.33 -24.64
CA ASP A 312 -8.52 6.98 -24.78
C ASP A 312 -9.86 6.89 -24.06
N LEU A 313 -10.01 7.58 -22.92
CA LEU A 313 -11.27 7.67 -22.21
C LEU A 313 -12.34 8.41 -23.03
N GLU A 314 -11.97 9.54 -23.65
CA GLU A 314 -12.87 10.29 -24.53
C GLU A 314 -13.29 9.47 -25.75
N VAL A 315 -12.35 8.75 -26.41
CA VAL A 315 -12.63 7.85 -27.52
C VAL A 315 -13.61 6.75 -27.09
N TYR A 316 -13.37 6.11 -25.94
CA TYR A 316 -14.25 5.07 -25.42
C TYR A 316 -15.65 5.61 -25.08
N GLN A 317 -15.74 6.74 -24.36
CA GLN A 317 -17.01 7.34 -23.99
C GLN A 317 -17.83 7.79 -25.22
N THR A 318 -17.15 8.37 -26.20
CA THR A 318 -17.79 8.75 -27.47
C THR A 318 -18.34 7.53 -28.22
N ALA A 319 -17.54 6.48 -28.36
CA ALA A 319 -17.96 5.24 -29.02
C ALA A 319 -19.09 4.53 -28.26
N LEU A 320 -19.12 4.61 -26.95
CA LEU A 320 -20.19 4.07 -26.11
C LEU A 320 -21.48 4.88 -26.31
N ALA A 321 -21.41 6.22 -26.29
CA ALA A 321 -22.54 7.11 -26.52
C ALA A 321 -23.14 6.98 -27.92
N GLU A 322 -22.30 6.73 -28.91
CA GLU A 322 -22.72 6.48 -30.31
C GLU A 322 -23.26 5.06 -30.57
N GLY A 323 -23.32 4.20 -29.55
CA GLY A 323 -23.78 2.83 -29.64
C GLY A 323 -22.83 1.90 -30.44
N LYS A 324 -21.61 2.31 -30.67
CA LYS A 324 -20.59 1.52 -31.36
C LYS A 324 -20.04 0.38 -30.52
N ILE A 325 -20.17 0.44 -29.17
CA ILE A 325 -19.70 -0.58 -28.23
C ILE A 325 -20.90 -1.36 -27.72
N THR A 326 -20.90 -2.66 -27.92
CA THR A 326 -21.93 -3.56 -27.40
C THR A 326 -21.74 -3.78 -25.89
N GLU A 327 -22.81 -4.19 -25.19
CA GLU A 327 -22.74 -4.51 -23.76
C GLU A 327 -21.67 -5.58 -23.45
N LYS A 328 -21.51 -6.57 -24.34
CA LYS A 328 -20.47 -7.61 -24.18
C LYS A 328 -19.06 -7.07 -24.35
N GLU A 329 -18.86 -6.14 -25.29
CA GLU A 329 -17.57 -5.45 -25.47
C GLU A 329 -17.27 -4.51 -24.31
N ARG A 330 -18.29 -3.86 -23.73
CA ARG A 330 -18.17 -3.07 -22.52
C ARG A 330 -17.66 -3.93 -21.35
N LEU A 331 -18.28 -5.08 -21.12
CA LEU A 331 -17.85 -6.03 -20.08
C LEU A 331 -16.43 -6.57 -20.32
N LEU A 332 -16.09 -6.86 -21.58
CA LEU A 332 -14.72 -7.27 -21.94
C LEU A 332 -13.70 -6.16 -21.69
N TRP A 333 -14.03 -4.91 -22.03
CA TRP A 333 -13.16 -3.77 -21.80
C TRP A 333 -12.93 -3.52 -20.30
N GLU A 334 -14.00 -3.52 -19.51
CA GLU A 334 -13.91 -3.41 -18.05
C GLU A 334 -13.06 -4.53 -17.45
N TYR A 335 -13.21 -5.75 -17.98
CA TYR A 335 -12.38 -6.88 -17.57
C TYR A 335 -10.92 -6.68 -17.94
N VAL A 336 -10.61 -6.25 -19.17
CA VAL A 336 -9.23 -5.97 -19.62
C VAL A 336 -8.57 -4.92 -18.73
N LEU A 337 -9.25 -3.81 -18.48
CA LEU A 337 -8.75 -2.75 -17.58
C LEU A 337 -8.50 -3.28 -16.17
N SER A 338 -9.40 -4.09 -15.65
CA SER A 338 -9.34 -4.64 -14.31
C SER A 338 -8.32 -5.76 -14.16
N ALA A 339 -8.19 -6.63 -15.18
CA ALA A 339 -7.43 -7.88 -15.09
C ALA A 339 -5.98 -7.75 -15.55
N TYR A 340 -5.73 -6.89 -16.52
CA TYR A 340 -4.40 -6.74 -17.12
C TYR A 340 -3.80 -5.36 -16.87
N GLY A 341 -4.62 -4.32 -16.73
CA GLY A 341 -4.10 -2.97 -16.54
C GLY A 341 -3.13 -2.58 -17.65
N ALA A 342 -1.89 -2.26 -17.29
CA ALA A 342 -0.82 -1.94 -18.23
C ALA A 342 -0.05 -3.17 -18.74
N GLU A 343 -0.38 -4.38 -18.30
CA GLU A 343 0.29 -5.62 -18.73
C GLU A 343 -0.15 -6.06 -20.14
N GLU A 344 0.77 -6.76 -20.82
CA GLU A 344 0.45 -7.37 -22.10
C GLU A 344 -0.36 -8.67 -21.93
N PHE A 345 -1.35 -8.87 -22.79
CA PHE A 345 -2.15 -10.10 -22.83
C PHE A 345 -2.33 -10.62 -24.27
N THR A 346 -2.67 -11.89 -24.43
CA THR A 346 -3.01 -12.49 -25.71
C THR A 346 -4.51 -12.79 -25.78
N THR A 347 -5.05 -12.93 -27.01
CA THR A 347 -6.46 -13.34 -27.21
C THR A 347 -6.80 -14.65 -26.51
N LYS A 348 -5.88 -15.63 -26.52
CA LYS A 348 -6.08 -16.91 -25.84
C LYS A 348 -6.09 -16.78 -24.32
N GLN A 349 -5.25 -15.87 -23.79
CA GLN A 349 -5.23 -15.58 -22.36
C GLN A 349 -6.53 -14.90 -21.94
N LEU A 350 -6.96 -13.86 -22.67
CA LEU A 350 -8.24 -13.19 -22.40
C LEU A 350 -9.44 -14.14 -22.48
N GLU A 351 -9.48 -15.05 -23.47
CA GLU A 351 -10.52 -16.07 -23.57
C GLU A 351 -10.57 -16.97 -22.34
N LYS A 352 -9.38 -17.50 -21.96
CA LYS A 352 -9.24 -18.37 -20.78
C LYS A 352 -9.64 -17.66 -19.48
N ASP A 353 -9.29 -16.41 -19.33
CA ASP A 353 -9.44 -15.66 -18.08
C ASP A 353 -10.87 -15.08 -17.96
N PHE A 354 -11.45 -14.53 -19.04
CA PHE A 354 -12.81 -13.96 -19.04
C PHE A 354 -13.92 -15.01 -19.02
N ARG A 355 -13.72 -16.16 -19.66
CA ARG A 355 -14.58 -17.36 -19.69
C ARG A 355 -16.01 -17.17 -20.21
N ASN A 356 -16.50 -15.96 -20.33
CA ASN A 356 -17.86 -15.63 -20.75
C ASN A 356 -17.93 -15.12 -22.20
N ALA A 357 -16.96 -15.49 -23.03
CA ALA A 357 -16.98 -15.19 -24.47
C ALA A 357 -16.20 -16.25 -25.26
N ALA A 358 -16.70 -16.61 -26.43
CA ALA A 358 -15.99 -17.47 -27.36
C ALA A 358 -14.78 -16.73 -27.98
N TYR A 359 -13.76 -17.49 -28.39
CA TYR A 359 -12.56 -16.97 -29.03
C TYR A 359 -12.84 -15.99 -30.19
N ALA A 360 -13.82 -16.26 -31.01
CA ALA A 360 -14.21 -15.37 -32.11
C ALA A 360 -14.64 -13.98 -31.60
N THR A 361 -15.42 -13.93 -30.52
CA THR A 361 -15.86 -12.69 -29.88
C THR A 361 -14.66 -11.92 -29.29
N ILE A 362 -13.76 -12.62 -28.61
CA ILE A 362 -12.53 -12.03 -28.08
C ILE A 362 -11.67 -11.45 -29.20
N ARG A 363 -11.50 -12.19 -30.29
CA ARG A 363 -10.72 -11.73 -31.44
C ARG A 363 -11.33 -10.47 -32.06
N THR A 364 -12.65 -10.45 -32.29
CA THR A 364 -13.33 -9.26 -32.80
C THR A 364 -13.17 -8.06 -31.87
N PHE A 365 -13.32 -8.28 -30.56
CA PHE A 365 -13.12 -7.25 -29.54
C PHE A 365 -11.73 -6.63 -29.61
N VAL A 366 -10.65 -7.44 -29.56
CA VAL A 366 -9.28 -6.90 -29.53
C VAL A 366 -8.92 -6.18 -30.84
N MET A 367 -9.40 -6.67 -31.99
CA MET A 367 -9.18 -5.99 -33.29
C MET A 367 -9.88 -4.63 -33.33
N LYS A 368 -11.17 -4.60 -32.97
CA LYS A 368 -11.95 -3.36 -32.91
C LYS A 368 -11.38 -2.33 -31.95
N PHE A 369 -11.00 -2.74 -30.75
CA PHE A 369 -10.45 -1.85 -29.74
C PHE A 369 -9.03 -1.39 -30.10
N HIS A 370 -8.28 -2.19 -30.86
CA HIS A 370 -7.02 -1.77 -31.45
C HIS A 370 -7.23 -0.73 -32.57
N GLU A 371 -8.19 -0.94 -33.48
CA GLU A 371 -8.56 0.02 -34.52
C GLU A 371 -9.06 1.35 -33.94
N MET A 372 -9.74 1.31 -32.79
CA MET A 372 -10.16 2.50 -32.05
C MET A 372 -9.01 3.20 -31.29
N GLY A 373 -7.80 2.63 -31.29
CA GLY A 373 -6.65 3.14 -30.55
C GLY A 373 -6.67 2.88 -29.05
N LEU A 374 -7.65 2.12 -28.54
CA LEU A 374 -7.78 1.77 -27.12
C LEU A 374 -6.84 0.64 -26.70
N LEU A 375 -6.39 -0.18 -27.64
CA LEU A 375 -5.39 -1.22 -27.46
C LEU A 375 -4.23 -1.00 -28.43
N THR A 376 -3.00 -1.18 -27.94
CA THR A 376 -1.81 -1.34 -28.79
C THR A 376 -1.55 -2.83 -29.02
N ALA A 377 -0.96 -3.18 -30.18
CA ALA A 377 -0.63 -4.55 -30.50
C ALA A 377 0.87 -4.68 -30.82
N ARG A 378 1.52 -5.73 -30.27
CA ARG A 378 2.92 -6.07 -30.54
C ARG A 378 3.03 -7.53 -30.96
N LYS A 379 3.68 -7.78 -32.08
CA LYS A 379 3.95 -9.14 -32.56
C LYS A 379 5.30 -9.66 -32.02
N ALA A 380 5.29 -10.85 -31.45
CA ALA A 380 6.48 -11.56 -31.02
C ALA A 380 6.41 -13.01 -31.47
N GLY A 381 7.18 -13.39 -32.48
CA GLY A 381 7.09 -14.67 -33.17
C GLY A 381 5.70 -14.86 -33.78
N ASN A 382 5.06 -15.98 -33.46
CA ASN A 382 3.70 -16.30 -33.96
C ASN A 382 2.58 -15.79 -33.03
N ARG A 383 2.88 -14.96 -32.00
CA ARG A 383 1.92 -14.46 -31.04
C ARG A 383 1.76 -12.95 -31.17
N VAL A 384 0.53 -12.48 -30.99
CA VAL A 384 0.21 -11.06 -30.86
C VAL A 384 -0.15 -10.78 -29.41
N PHE A 385 0.52 -9.80 -28.83
CA PHE A 385 0.28 -9.28 -27.50
C PHE A 385 -0.43 -7.94 -27.61
N TYR A 386 -1.44 -7.75 -26.80
CA TYR A 386 -2.22 -6.52 -26.70
C TYR A 386 -1.98 -5.87 -25.36
N ARG A 387 -2.00 -4.54 -25.31
CA ARG A 387 -1.87 -3.73 -24.10
C ARG A 387 -2.82 -2.53 -24.16
N VAL A 388 -3.35 -2.11 -23.02
CA VAL A 388 -4.15 -0.89 -22.89
C VAL A 388 -3.28 0.34 -23.14
N GLY A 389 -3.78 1.30 -23.92
CA GLY A 389 -3.15 2.60 -24.18
C GLY A 389 -2.96 2.89 -25.66
N GLY A 390 -3.09 4.18 -26.02
CA GLY A 390 -2.86 4.71 -27.35
C GLY A 390 -1.36 4.77 -27.70
N THR A 391 -1.08 4.81 -28.97
CA THR A 391 0.26 4.77 -29.58
C THR A 391 1.15 5.91 -29.12
N SER A 392 2.27 5.58 -28.49
CA SER A 392 3.41 6.49 -28.41
C SER A 392 4.38 6.39 -29.58
N ASP A 393 4.08 5.60 -30.63
CA ASP A 393 4.86 5.59 -31.88
C ASP A 393 4.02 5.06 -33.04
N GLY A 394 3.65 5.96 -33.95
CA GLY A 394 2.94 5.66 -35.19
C GLY A 394 3.77 4.83 -36.16
N ARG A 395 3.78 3.50 -36.02
CA ARG A 395 4.10 2.58 -37.11
C ARG A 395 3.03 1.51 -37.23
N PRO A 396 2.36 1.39 -38.39
CA PRO A 396 1.45 0.29 -38.65
C PRO A 396 2.22 -1.03 -38.70
N LEU A 397 1.59 -2.11 -38.21
CA LEU A 397 2.06 -3.49 -38.34
C LEU A 397 2.01 -3.96 -39.79
#